data_bbb34e24f0617690ecae081fae6858ce
#
_entry.id   bbb34e24f0617690ecae081fae6858ce
#
_cell.length_a   1.000
_cell.length_b   1.000
_cell.length_c   1.000
_cell.angle_alpha   90.00
_cell.angle_beta   90.00
_cell.angle_gamma   90.00
#
_symmetry.space_group_name_H-M   'P 1'
#
loop_
_entity.id
_entity.type
_entity.pdbx_description
1 polymer ?
#
loop_
_entity_poly.entity_id
_entity_poly.type
_entity_poly.pdbx_seq_one_letter_code
_entity_poly.pdbx_strand_id
1 'polypeptide(L)'
;MKRYLIIILFFSILCSEIQRSNSFNRIRYDFINSDNNTLEVNNFRDEDELLDFIESIFESNLIPGLSISVVKNNNIVWEKQFGYANIDANIPVDENTMFILSSISKTITSTALMMLHEQNLFVLDDDIDNFLPFNVNHPDYPLTPITFKMLLSHTSGIKDNWSVMPYYDGDPQIELYNYLSQYLIPGGELYNDSSNFTNSMPGTNYDYSNIGAALIGLLVEEISNMPFNQFCNENIFAPLGMDNAFWFLSEIENLNQVALPYQVTGGSGDTCYEIGCGIYDSSNPCFCDMACIEYGDCCEDYDEVCGEDGTGSAPSNLVPYENYGYADYPSGQLRTTANNLANFMRLFINDGYHEGVRILDSNTIELMKTIHFPQVNSNQGLIWYYKDNNQLFGHNGGDLGSLTEMFLSFTNNLGLVILSNSSNYSAIIQIEDAIFNFAEENEFSITGDINSDNLINIQDIVLTVNLVLNNEYSDLADLNADNAVDILDIIQLVNIILN
;
A
#
# COMPACT_ATOMS: atom_id res chain seq x y z
N MET A 1 44.99 -44.84 -25.99
CA MET A 1 44.48 -44.15 -24.83
C MET A 1 44.02 -42.74 -25.22
N LYS A 2 42.74 -42.56 -25.49
CA LYS A 2 42.15 -41.24 -25.79
C LYS A 2 41.60 -40.67 -24.48
N ARG A 3 42.16 -39.53 -24.01
CA ARG A 3 41.64 -38.77 -22.88
C ARG A 3 40.47 -37.93 -23.41
N TYR A 4 39.25 -38.18 -22.90
CA TYR A 4 38.12 -37.33 -23.09
C TYR A 4 38.22 -36.18 -22.07
N LEU A 5 38.31 -34.96 -22.60
CA LEU A 5 38.21 -33.72 -21.82
C LEU A 5 36.73 -33.42 -21.67
N ILE A 6 36.20 -33.58 -20.46
CA ILE A 6 34.82 -33.15 -20.14
C ILE A 6 34.89 -31.64 -19.86
N ILE A 7 34.41 -30.85 -20.80
CA ILE A 7 34.16 -29.41 -20.60
C ILE A 7 32.81 -29.33 -19.88
N ILE A 8 32.86 -29.07 -18.57
CA ILE A 8 31.65 -28.65 -17.82
C ILE A 8 31.42 -27.20 -18.17
N LEU A 9 30.46 -26.95 -19.06
CA LEU A 9 29.86 -25.62 -19.27
C LEU A 9 29.01 -25.32 -18.04
N PHE A 10 29.53 -24.48 -17.15
CA PHE A 10 28.73 -23.74 -16.20
C PHE A 10 27.90 -22.73 -17.00
N PHE A 11 26.65 -23.05 -17.28
CA PHE A 11 25.65 -22.06 -17.57
C PHE A 11 25.40 -21.33 -16.25
N SER A 12 26.08 -20.21 -16.04
CA SER A 12 25.60 -19.18 -15.13
C SER A 12 24.32 -18.63 -15.75
N ILE A 13 23.19 -19.05 -15.23
CA ILE A 13 21.93 -18.34 -15.41
C ILE A 13 22.17 -17.02 -14.67
N LEU A 14 22.51 -15.98 -15.44
CA LEU A 14 22.39 -14.60 -14.98
C LEU A 14 20.88 -14.36 -14.85
N CYS A 15 20.31 -14.60 -13.65
CA CYS A 15 19.14 -13.91 -13.24
C CYS A 15 19.48 -12.42 -13.31
N SER A 16 18.81 -11.69 -14.18
CA SER A 16 18.91 -10.24 -14.21
C SER A 16 18.20 -9.72 -12.94
N GLU A 17 18.96 -9.54 -11.85
CA GLU A 17 18.49 -8.83 -10.69
C GLU A 17 18.16 -7.40 -11.12
N ILE A 18 16.88 -7.04 -11.07
CA ILE A 18 16.46 -5.66 -11.28
C ILE A 18 16.87 -4.90 -10.02
N GLN A 19 17.76 -3.93 -10.16
CA GLN A 19 18.26 -3.15 -9.06
C GLN A 19 17.20 -2.13 -8.64
N ARG A 20 16.78 -2.16 -7.36
CA ARG A 20 15.94 -1.10 -6.78
C ARG A 20 16.65 0.24 -6.91
N SER A 21 15.95 1.25 -7.38
CA SER A 21 16.53 2.58 -7.62
C SER A 21 16.00 3.63 -6.65
N ASN A 22 16.74 4.77 -6.54
CA ASN A 22 16.33 5.96 -5.76
C ASN A 22 15.04 6.64 -6.27
N SER A 23 14.45 6.17 -7.38
CA SER A 23 13.18 6.67 -7.91
C SER A 23 12.08 6.73 -6.85
N PHE A 24 12.13 5.82 -5.90
CA PHE A 24 11.21 5.73 -4.78
C PHE A 24 11.23 6.93 -3.82
N ASN A 25 12.42 7.45 -3.53
CA ASN A 25 12.54 8.66 -2.70
C ASN A 25 11.98 9.88 -3.44
N ARG A 26 12.03 9.89 -4.76
CA ARG A 26 11.48 10.96 -5.59
C ARG A 26 9.96 10.93 -5.58
N ILE A 27 9.34 9.78 -5.88
CA ILE A 27 7.89 9.60 -5.79
C ILE A 27 7.39 10.00 -4.41
N ARG A 28 8.11 9.62 -3.32
CA ARG A 28 7.72 9.95 -1.96
C ARG A 28 7.94 11.41 -1.58
N TYR A 29 8.97 12.08 -2.12
CA TYR A 29 9.17 13.51 -1.88
C TYR A 29 8.01 14.32 -2.46
N ASP A 30 7.49 13.88 -3.60
CA ASP A 30 6.29 14.43 -4.21
C ASP A 30 5.05 14.18 -3.34
N PHE A 31 4.92 13.00 -2.70
CA PHE A 31 3.87 12.70 -1.73
C PHE A 31 3.81 13.68 -0.55
N ILE A 32 4.95 14.12 -0.04
CA ILE A 32 5.03 15.00 1.15
C ILE A 32 4.84 16.47 0.77
N ASN A 33 5.18 16.87 -0.45
CA ASN A 33 5.20 18.27 -0.89
C ASN A 33 4.03 18.67 -1.81
N SER A 34 3.21 17.72 -2.27
CA SER A 34 2.03 18.00 -3.10
C SER A 34 0.88 18.69 -2.35
N ASP A 35 0.99 18.84 -1.05
CA ASP A 35 0.01 19.49 -0.14
C ASP A 35 -0.33 20.95 -0.48
N ASN A 36 0.23 21.55 -1.55
CA ASN A 36 -0.01 22.95 -1.90
C ASN A 36 -0.81 23.17 -3.19
N ASN A 37 -1.14 22.13 -3.94
CA ASN A 37 -2.07 22.29 -5.06
C ASN A 37 -3.50 22.13 -4.52
N THR A 38 -4.18 23.25 -4.32
CA THR A 38 -5.65 23.26 -4.24
C THR A 38 -6.20 22.78 -5.59
N LEU A 39 -6.37 21.46 -5.73
CA LEU A 39 -7.15 20.90 -6.82
C LEU A 39 -8.55 21.54 -6.75
N GLU A 40 -9.12 21.84 -7.90
CA GLU A 40 -10.50 22.34 -7.95
C GLU A 40 -11.39 21.37 -7.20
N VAL A 41 -12.13 21.85 -6.21
CA VAL A 41 -13.08 21.03 -5.47
C VAL A 41 -14.16 20.59 -6.46
N ASN A 42 -14.09 19.35 -6.90
CA ASN A 42 -15.10 18.76 -7.77
C ASN A 42 -16.32 18.46 -6.91
N ASN A 43 -17.39 19.22 -7.08
CA ASN A 43 -18.68 18.95 -6.44
C ASN A 43 -19.47 18.00 -7.33
N PHE A 44 -19.50 16.73 -6.99
CA PHE A 44 -20.32 15.71 -7.66
C PHE A 44 -21.73 15.76 -7.08
N ARG A 45 -22.75 15.70 -7.96
CA ARG A 45 -24.16 15.74 -7.56
C ARG A 45 -24.65 14.39 -7.03
N ASP A 46 -24.10 13.32 -7.58
CA ASP A 46 -24.48 11.93 -7.31
C ASP A 46 -23.30 10.99 -7.57
N GLU A 47 -23.49 9.70 -7.26
CA GLU A 47 -22.48 8.65 -7.42
C GLU A 47 -22.14 8.43 -8.90
N ASP A 48 -23.08 8.62 -9.82
CA ASP A 48 -22.84 8.42 -11.25
C ASP A 48 -21.83 9.43 -11.78
N GLU A 49 -21.92 10.72 -11.36
CA GLU A 49 -20.93 11.74 -11.74
C GLU A 49 -19.55 11.45 -11.16
N LEU A 50 -19.47 10.91 -9.94
CA LEU A 50 -18.20 10.46 -9.36
C LEU A 50 -17.61 9.30 -10.17
N LEU A 51 -18.43 8.32 -10.54
CA LEU A 51 -18.00 7.19 -11.35
C LEU A 51 -17.51 7.62 -12.72
N ASP A 52 -18.28 8.47 -13.44
CA ASP A 52 -17.87 9.03 -14.73
C ASP A 52 -16.52 9.74 -14.64
N PHE A 53 -16.26 10.48 -13.55
CA PHE A 53 -15.00 11.15 -13.31
C PHE A 53 -13.87 10.13 -13.10
N ILE A 54 -14.07 9.14 -12.23
CA ILE A 54 -13.06 8.07 -11.96
C ILE A 54 -12.75 7.33 -13.24
N GLU A 55 -13.76 6.94 -14.03
CA GLU A 55 -13.57 6.25 -15.31
C GLU A 55 -12.78 7.11 -16.31
N SER A 56 -13.04 8.42 -16.35
CA SER A 56 -12.31 9.32 -17.24
C SER A 56 -10.82 9.42 -16.85
N ILE A 57 -10.52 9.51 -15.55
CA ILE A 57 -9.13 9.50 -15.04
C ILE A 57 -8.47 8.14 -15.33
N PHE A 58 -9.17 7.05 -15.04
CA PHE A 58 -8.71 5.68 -15.26
C PHE A 58 -8.29 5.45 -16.72
N GLU A 59 -9.15 5.81 -17.67
CA GLU A 59 -8.91 5.62 -19.11
C GLU A 59 -7.82 6.55 -19.65
N SER A 60 -7.86 7.84 -19.29
CA SER A 60 -6.92 8.85 -19.81
C SER A 60 -5.49 8.65 -19.30
N ASN A 61 -5.31 8.00 -18.14
CA ASN A 61 -4.03 7.81 -17.50
C ASN A 61 -3.48 6.37 -17.60
N LEU A 62 -4.08 5.54 -18.46
CA LEU A 62 -3.64 4.15 -18.70
C LEU A 62 -3.45 3.35 -17.40
N ILE A 63 -4.38 3.48 -16.45
CA ILE A 63 -4.36 2.67 -15.24
C ILE A 63 -4.74 1.23 -15.62
N PRO A 64 -3.90 0.19 -15.37
CA PRO A 64 -4.24 -1.17 -15.81
C PRO A 64 -5.40 -1.76 -15.03
N GLY A 65 -5.39 -1.59 -13.71
CA GLY A 65 -6.40 -2.08 -12.79
C GLY A 65 -6.45 -1.28 -11.50
N LEU A 66 -7.65 -1.22 -10.93
CA LEU A 66 -7.96 -0.44 -9.74
C LEU A 66 -8.98 -1.17 -8.89
N SER A 67 -8.77 -1.22 -7.57
CA SER A 67 -9.75 -1.69 -6.60
C SER A 67 -9.89 -0.67 -5.48
N ILE A 68 -11.12 -0.28 -5.17
CA ILE A 68 -11.44 0.77 -4.21
C ILE A 68 -12.39 0.22 -3.16
N SER A 69 -12.17 0.58 -1.89
CA SER A 69 -13.11 0.35 -0.79
C SER A 69 -13.23 1.59 0.06
N VAL A 70 -14.46 2.05 0.31
CA VAL A 70 -14.77 3.18 1.18
C VAL A 70 -15.44 2.69 2.45
N VAL A 71 -14.92 3.12 3.57
CA VAL A 71 -15.47 2.86 4.91
C VAL A 71 -16.11 4.13 5.45
N LYS A 72 -17.37 4.06 5.88
CA LYS A 72 -18.04 5.15 6.59
C LYS A 72 -18.79 4.60 7.81
N ASN A 73 -18.62 5.25 8.97
CA ASN A 73 -19.22 4.81 10.23
C ASN A 73 -18.98 3.32 10.56
N ASN A 74 -17.75 2.86 10.32
CA ASN A 74 -17.29 1.48 10.55
C ASN A 74 -17.88 0.41 9.61
N ASN A 75 -18.59 0.78 8.55
CA ASN A 75 -19.07 -0.14 7.51
C ASN A 75 -18.34 0.12 6.20
N ILE A 76 -18.08 -0.93 5.43
CA ILE A 76 -17.70 -0.77 4.02
C ILE A 76 -18.98 -0.37 3.29
N VAL A 77 -19.01 0.86 2.75
CA VAL A 77 -20.22 1.45 2.15
C VAL A 77 -20.15 1.52 0.64
N TRP A 78 -18.97 1.36 0.06
CA TRP A 78 -18.79 1.43 -1.38
C TRP A 78 -17.54 0.66 -1.82
N GLU A 79 -17.69 -0.09 -2.90
CA GLU A 79 -16.64 -0.91 -3.49
C GLU A 79 -16.74 -0.82 -4.99
N LYS A 80 -15.60 -0.61 -5.65
CA LYS A 80 -15.54 -0.62 -7.13
C LYS A 80 -14.23 -1.22 -7.61
N GLN A 81 -14.33 -1.93 -8.72
CA GLN A 81 -13.20 -2.55 -9.40
C GLN A 81 -13.21 -2.13 -10.86
N PHE A 82 -12.04 -1.78 -11.40
CA PHE A 82 -11.86 -1.34 -12.78
C PHE A 82 -10.69 -2.08 -13.44
N GLY A 83 -10.81 -2.33 -14.74
CA GLY A 83 -9.72 -2.82 -15.57
C GLY A 83 -9.29 -4.26 -15.29
N TYR A 84 -7.98 -4.51 -15.36
CA TYR A 84 -7.43 -5.86 -15.41
C TYR A 84 -6.33 -6.08 -14.36
N ALA A 85 -6.40 -7.20 -13.69
CA ALA A 85 -5.32 -7.77 -12.88
C ALA A 85 -4.18 -8.26 -13.79
N ASN A 86 -4.52 -8.77 -14.97
CA ASN A 86 -3.57 -9.18 -16.01
C ASN A 86 -4.17 -8.91 -17.39
N ILE A 87 -3.65 -7.93 -18.10
CA ILE A 87 -4.14 -7.51 -19.42
C ILE A 87 -3.91 -8.63 -20.45
N ASP A 88 -2.71 -9.19 -20.49
CA ASP A 88 -2.35 -10.20 -21.50
C ASP A 88 -3.17 -11.48 -21.38
N ALA A 89 -3.49 -11.89 -20.15
CA ALA A 89 -4.33 -13.04 -19.86
C ALA A 89 -5.83 -12.70 -19.85
N ASN A 90 -6.21 -11.43 -20.05
CA ASN A 90 -7.58 -10.91 -19.98
C ASN A 90 -8.29 -11.28 -18.66
N ILE A 91 -7.55 -11.16 -17.54
CA ILE A 91 -8.06 -11.40 -16.19
C ILE A 91 -8.51 -10.06 -15.62
N PRO A 92 -9.82 -9.82 -15.40
CA PRO A 92 -10.31 -8.58 -14.84
C PRO A 92 -9.92 -8.44 -13.35
N VAL A 93 -9.94 -7.22 -12.83
CA VAL A 93 -9.95 -6.98 -11.38
C VAL A 93 -11.33 -7.33 -10.85
N ASP A 94 -11.37 -8.10 -9.78
CA ASP A 94 -12.56 -8.43 -9.01
C ASP A 94 -12.32 -8.22 -7.51
N GLU A 95 -13.33 -8.48 -6.67
CA GLU A 95 -13.27 -8.32 -5.21
C GLU A 95 -12.21 -9.22 -4.52
N ASN A 96 -11.79 -10.30 -5.21
CA ASN A 96 -10.77 -11.24 -4.71
C ASN A 96 -9.37 -10.93 -5.24
N THR A 97 -9.24 -9.92 -6.10
CA THR A 97 -7.94 -9.55 -6.66
C THR A 97 -7.03 -8.95 -5.59
N MET A 98 -5.88 -9.59 -5.38
CA MET A 98 -4.85 -9.15 -4.45
C MET A 98 -3.83 -8.26 -5.14
N PHE A 99 -3.52 -7.13 -4.53
CA PHE A 99 -2.46 -6.23 -4.97
C PHE A 99 -1.31 -6.25 -3.97
N ILE A 100 -0.09 -6.03 -4.43
CA ILE A 100 1.04 -5.76 -3.55
C ILE A 100 0.83 -4.38 -2.91
N LEU A 101 0.86 -4.33 -1.57
CA LEU A 101 0.55 -3.12 -0.82
C LEU A 101 1.68 -2.11 -0.76
N SER A 102 2.87 -2.50 -1.19
CA SER A 102 4.05 -1.67 -1.01
C SER A 102 4.15 -1.19 0.46
N SER A 103 4.44 0.08 0.70
CA SER A 103 4.71 0.60 2.05
C SER A 103 3.52 0.59 3.02
N ILE A 104 2.28 0.40 2.56
CA ILE A 104 1.16 0.16 3.48
C ILE A 104 1.43 -1.09 4.36
N SER A 105 2.17 -2.07 3.86
CA SER A 105 2.60 -3.25 4.64
C SER A 105 3.23 -2.92 5.99
N LYS A 106 3.93 -1.76 6.08
CA LYS A 106 4.55 -1.30 7.32
C LYS A 106 3.54 -1.02 8.43
N THR A 107 2.30 -0.69 8.07
CA THR A 107 1.23 -0.46 9.06
C THR A 107 0.83 -1.77 9.75
N ILE A 108 0.78 -2.87 9.01
CA ILE A 108 0.59 -4.22 9.57
C ILE A 108 1.79 -4.59 10.44
N THR A 109 3.01 -4.34 9.96
CA THR A 109 4.25 -4.64 10.69
C THR A 109 4.34 -3.89 12.01
N SER A 110 3.99 -2.60 12.01
CA SER A 110 3.94 -1.81 13.25
C SER A 110 2.84 -2.28 14.20
N THR A 111 1.68 -2.65 13.68
CA THR A 111 0.57 -3.20 14.48
C THR A 111 0.97 -4.50 15.16
N ALA A 112 1.63 -5.42 14.43
CA ALA A 112 2.14 -6.67 14.99
C ALA A 112 3.11 -6.43 16.16
N LEU A 113 4.04 -5.48 16.02
CA LEU A 113 4.95 -5.12 17.10
C LEU A 113 4.19 -4.48 18.28
N MET A 114 3.23 -3.60 18.02
CA MET A 114 2.46 -2.92 19.06
C MET A 114 1.53 -3.86 19.83
N MET A 115 1.07 -4.97 19.25
CA MET A 115 0.38 -6.05 19.98
C MET A 115 1.27 -6.72 21.03
N LEU A 116 2.57 -6.86 20.75
CA LEU A 116 3.55 -7.35 21.73
C LEU A 116 3.86 -6.31 22.81
N HIS A 117 3.83 -5.02 22.47
CA HIS A 117 3.91 -3.92 23.44
C HIS A 117 2.74 -3.95 24.41
N GLU A 118 1.49 -4.21 23.96
CA GLU A 118 0.32 -4.37 24.85
C GLU A 118 0.50 -5.48 25.87
N GLN A 119 1.20 -6.55 25.48
CA GLN A 119 1.52 -7.66 26.38
C GLN A 119 2.62 -7.30 27.39
N ASN A 120 3.12 -6.07 27.41
CA ASN A 120 4.21 -5.57 28.24
C ASN A 120 5.54 -6.35 28.06
N LEU A 121 5.80 -6.86 26.85
CA LEU A 121 7.04 -7.58 26.54
C LEU A 121 8.21 -6.61 26.32
N PHE A 122 7.94 -5.37 26.01
CA PHE A 122 8.91 -4.27 25.89
C PHE A 122 8.21 -2.92 26.12
N VAL A 123 9.00 -1.86 26.28
CA VAL A 123 8.53 -0.47 26.23
C VAL A 123 9.20 0.29 25.08
N LEU A 124 8.53 1.35 24.58
CA LEU A 124 8.98 2.07 23.37
C LEU A 124 10.40 2.68 23.48
N ASP A 125 10.86 2.97 24.71
CA ASP A 125 12.19 3.51 24.98
C ASP A 125 13.27 2.44 25.27
N ASP A 126 12.91 1.16 25.21
CA ASP A 126 13.89 0.08 25.34
C ASP A 126 14.87 0.06 24.15
N ASP A 127 16.10 -0.33 24.43
CA ASP A 127 17.13 -0.60 23.45
C ASP A 127 16.81 -1.93 22.72
N ILE A 128 16.69 -1.88 21.40
CA ILE A 128 16.36 -3.04 20.56
C ILE A 128 17.42 -4.16 20.66
N ASP A 129 18.67 -3.83 20.98
CA ASP A 129 19.74 -4.81 21.12
C ASP A 129 19.47 -5.82 22.24
N ASN A 130 18.63 -5.48 23.21
CA ASN A 130 18.22 -6.42 24.26
C ASN A 130 17.24 -7.51 23.76
N PHE A 131 16.71 -7.38 22.56
CA PHE A 131 15.69 -8.25 21.97
C PHE A 131 16.16 -8.93 20.67
N LEU A 132 17.30 -8.51 20.14
CA LEU A 132 17.88 -9.04 18.92
C LEU A 132 18.99 -10.05 19.24
N PRO A 133 19.24 -11.05 18.39
CA PRO A 133 20.37 -11.97 18.53
C PRO A 133 21.72 -11.36 18.10
N PHE A 134 21.72 -10.10 17.68
CA PHE A 134 22.90 -9.32 17.30
C PHE A 134 22.71 -7.85 17.69
N ASN A 135 23.80 -7.09 17.74
CA ASN A 135 23.75 -5.68 18.09
C ASN A 135 23.71 -4.80 16.84
N VAL A 136 22.85 -3.77 16.87
CA VAL A 136 22.73 -2.74 15.84
C VAL A 136 23.31 -1.44 16.37
N ASN A 137 24.59 -1.20 16.10
CA ASN A 137 25.29 0.00 16.57
C ASN A 137 25.43 1.00 15.43
N HIS A 138 24.97 2.22 15.67
CA HIS A 138 25.23 3.33 14.74
C HIS A 138 26.74 3.61 14.66
N PRO A 139 27.38 3.62 13.48
CA PRO A 139 28.83 3.70 13.37
C PRO A 139 29.42 4.96 13.98
N ASP A 140 28.78 6.12 13.83
CA ASP A 140 29.24 7.40 14.38
C ASP A 140 28.80 7.63 15.83
N TYR A 141 27.77 6.92 16.30
CA TYR A 141 27.18 7.07 17.64
C TYR A 141 27.02 5.73 18.37
N PRO A 142 28.08 4.93 18.54
CA PRO A 142 27.97 3.55 19.01
C PRO A 142 27.53 3.40 20.47
N LEU A 143 27.44 4.49 21.23
CA LEU A 143 26.96 4.52 22.61
C LEU A 143 25.50 5.02 22.73
N THR A 144 24.88 5.43 21.63
CA THR A 144 23.49 5.86 21.61
C THR A 144 22.63 4.67 21.25
N PRO A 145 21.75 4.19 22.15
CA PRO A 145 20.90 3.06 21.84
C PRO A 145 19.89 3.44 20.73
N ILE A 146 19.55 2.47 19.89
CA ILE A 146 18.42 2.56 18.97
C ILE A 146 17.22 1.95 19.68
N THR A 147 16.14 2.73 19.80
CA THR A 147 14.93 2.29 20.52
C THR A 147 13.81 1.87 19.57
N PHE A 148 12.84 1.09 20.07
CA PHE A 148 11.62 0.75 19.30
C PHE A 148 10.91 2.00 18.78
N LYS A 149 10.81 3.04 19.61
CA LYS A 149 10.22 4.32 19.21
C LYS A 149 10.93 4.97 18.03
N MET A 150 12.28 4.90 18.01
CA MET A 150 13.06 5.45 16.91
C MET A 150 12.88 4.67 15.60
N LEU A 151 12.77 3.33 15.66
CA LEU A 151 12.44 2.53 14.47
C LEU A 151 11.06 2.88 13.93
N LEU A 152 10.05 2.85 14.80
CA LEU A 152 8.66 3.10 14.47
C LEU A 152 8.39 4.53 13.97
N SER A 153 9.28 5.49 14.27
CA SER A 153 9.16 6.89 13.84
C SER A 153 10.17 7.28 12.76
N HIS A 154 10.87 6.31 12.15
CA HIS A 154 11.90 6.55 11.14
C HIS A 154 12.99 7.56 11.58
N THR A 155 13.40 7.47 12.84
CA THR A 155 14.45 8.34 13.42
C THR A 155 15.65 7.55 13.96
N SER A 156 15.74 6.26 13.63
CA SER A 156 16.78 5.35 14.12
C SER A 156 18.18 5.65 13.58
N GLY A 157 18.28 6.39 12.48
CA GLY A 157 19.53 6.57 11.75
C GLY A 157 19.91 5.42 10.83
N ILE A 158 19.12 4.35 10.78
CA ILE A 158 19.25 3.29 9.77
C ILE A 158 18.72 3.81 8.44
N LYS A 159 19.50 3.63 7.37
CA LYS A 159 19.23 4.15 6.04
C LYS A 159 19.12 3.02 5.02
N ASP A 160 18.35 3.24 3.97
CA ASP A 160 18.25 2.31 2.85
C ASP A 160 19.44 2.48 1.90
N ASN A 161 20.14 1.39 1.63
CA ASN A 161 21.20 1.29 0.65
C ASN A 161 20.70 0.50 -0.57
N TRP A 162 20.09 1.19 -1.50
CA TRP A 162 19.46 0.60 -2.68
C TRP A 162 20.39 -0.27 -3.54
N SER A 163 21.71 -0.09 -3.44
CA SER A 163 22.69 -0.89 -4.17
C SER A 163 22.77 -2.35 -3.71
N VAL A 164 22.23 -2.67 -2.53
CA VAL A 164 22.21 -4.01 -1.92
C VAL A 164 20.80 -4.44 -1.50
N MET A 165 19.79 -3.83 -2.08
CA MET A 165 18.36 -4.13 -1.86
C MET A 165 17.70 -4.53 -3.19
N PRO A 166 18.00 -5.73 -3.73
CA PRO A 166 17.48 -6.17 -5.02
C PRO A 166 16.01 -6.56 -4.95
N TYR A 167 15.33 -6.54 -6.10
CA TYR A 167 14.13 -7.32 -6.33
C TYR A 167 14.50 -8.77 -6.67
N TYR A 168 13.67 -9.69 -6.23
CA TYR A 168 13.74 -11.11 -6.59
C TYR A 168 12.57 -11.44 -7.52
N ASP A 169 12.81 -12.31 -8.49
CA ASP A 169 11.74 -12.94 -9.25
C ASP A 169 10.98 -13.89 -8.30
N GLY A 170 9.74 -13.55 -7.95
CA GLY A 170 8.98 -14.23 -6.92
C GLY A 170 9.44 -13.92 -5.49
N ASP A 171 9.36 -14.90 -4.60
CA ASP A 171 9.72 -14.74 -3.20
C ASP A 171 11.24 -14.71 -2.98
N PRO A 172 11.74 -13.91 -2.00
CA PRO A 172 13.16 -13.88 -1.68
C PRO A 172 13.65 -15.23 -1.17
N GLN A 173 14.86 -15.61 -1.57
CA GLN A 173 15.49 -16.89 -1.16
C GLN A 173 16.39 -16.76 0.07
N ILE A 174 16.40 -15.59 0.72
CA ILE A 174 17.15 -15.33 1.95
C ILE A 174 16.17 -15.05 3.09
N GLU A 175 16.42 -15.64 4.24
CA GLU A 175 15.64 -15.39 5.46
C GLU A 175 15.89 -13.97 6.00
N LEU A 176 14.90 -13.37 6.63
CA LEU A 176 14.93 -12.01 7.14
C LEU A 176 16.12 -11.77 8.10
N TYR A 177 16.33 -12.68 9.06
CA TYR A 177 17.48 -12.64 9.97
C TYR A 177 18.83 -12.60 9.23
N ASN A 178 18.99 -13.49 8.24
CA ASN A 178 20.24 -13.59 7.49
C ASN A 178 20.50 -12.31 6.67
N TYR A 179 19.46 -11.75 6.05
CA TYR A 179 19.57 -10.52 5.30
C TYR A 179 19.93 -9.32 6.19
N LEU A 180 19.17 -9.11 7.28
CA LEU A 180 19.39 -7.98 8.19
C LEU A 180 20.71 -8.08 8.94
N SER A 181 21.15 -9.26 9.34
CA SER A 181 22.45 -9.43 9.98
C SER A 181 23.61 -9.08 9.05
N GLN A 182 23.54 -9.45 7.78
CA GLN A 182 24.54 -9.05 6.77
C GLN A 182 24.52 -7.55 6.47
N TYR A 183 23.36 -6.91 6.62
CA TYR A 183 23.19 -5.48 6.34
C TYR A 183 23.63 -4.59 7.52
N LEU A 184 23.33 -4.99 8.77
CA LEU A 184 23.45 -4.14 9.96
C LEU A 184 24.71 -4.39 10.79
N ILE A 185 25.35 -5.55 10.65
CA ILE A 185 26.52 -5.92 11.48
C ILE A 185 27.82 -5.57 10.74
N PRO A 186 28.76 -4.85 11.39
CA PRO A 186 30.07 -4.60 10.81
C PRO A 186 30.78 -5.88 10.36
N GLY A 187 31.18 -5.91 9.09
CA GLY A 187 31.78 -7.09 8.45
C GLY A 187 30.80 -8.01 7.74
N GLY A 188 29.50 -7.74 7.78
CA GLY A 188 28.51 -8.38 6.92
C GLY A 188 28.73 -8.03 5.44
N GLU A 189 28.31 -8.91 4.53
CA GLU A 189 28.56 -8.74 3.09
C GLU A 189 27.84 -7.52 2.50
N LEU A 190 26.70 -7.11 3.09
CA LEU A 190 25.89 -5.96 2.67
C LEU A 190 26.15 -4.70 3.50
N TYR A 191 27.05 -4.80 4.51
CA TYR A 191 27.31 -3.72 5.44
C TYR A 191 28.18 -2.63 4.82
N ASN A 192 27.75 -1.37 5.00
CA ASN A 192 28.53 -0.18 4.67
C ASN A 192 28.18 0.98 5.62
N ASP A 193 29.16 1.48 6.40
CA ASP A 193 28.94 2.51 7.41
C ASP A 193 28.18 3.74 6.89
N SER A 194 28.56 4.25 5.73
CA SER A 194 28.04 5.52 5.20
C SER A 194 26.80 5.35 4.33
N SER A 195 26.54 4.15 3.78
CA SER A 195 25.39 3.89 2.93
C SER A 195 24.21 3.29 3.70
N ASN A 196 24.48 2.55 4.79
CA ASN A 196 23.46 1.86 5.59
C ASN A 196 23.03 2.68 6.82
N PHE A 197 23.75 3.76 7.13
CA PHE A 197 23.44 4.65 8.24
C PHE A 197 23.53 6.13 7.83
N THR A 198 22.76 6.97 8.50
CA THR A 198 22.83 8.44 8.33
C THR A 198 24.04 9.00 9.07
N ASN A 199 24.35 10.27 8.88
CA ASN A 199 25.36 10.98 9.67
C ASN A 199 24.78 11.61 10.95
N SER A 200 23.50 11.39 11.23
CA SER A 200 22.77 12.01 12.33
C SER A 200 22.66 11.06 13.53
N MET A 201 22.74 11.61 14.73
CA MET A 201 22.54 10.85 15.95
C MET A 201 21.12 10.24 15.98
N PRO A 202 20.94 8.96 16.33
CA PRO A 202 19.62 8.37 16.49
C PRO A 202 18.66 9.25 17.31
N GLY A 203 17.43 9.40 16.84
CA GLY A 203 16.40 10.26 17.44
C GLY A 203 16.44 11.74 17.06
N THR A 204 17.37 12.18 16.21
CA THR A 204 17.54 13.63 15.90
C THR A 204 17.22 14.02 14.46
N ASN A 205 17.07 13.04 13.57
CA ASN A 205 16.72 13.27 12.18
C ASN A 205 15.68 12.24 11.71
N TYR A 206 14.80 12.67 10.84
CA TYR A 206 13.86 11.77 10.15
C TYR A 206 14.55 11.25 8.88
N ASP A 207 14.60 9.95 8.74
CA ASP A 207 15.04 9.27 7.52
C ASP A 207 14.23 7.98 7.36
N TYR A 208 13.34 7.98 6.40
CA TYR A 208 12.49 6.84 6.15
C TYR A 208 13.32 5.63 5.76
N SER A 209 13.03 4.50 6.40
CA SER A 209 13.83 3.30 6.19
C SER A 209 12.96 2.05 6.06
N ASN A 210 13.09 1.38 4.90
CA ASN A 210 12.55 0.05 4.67
C ASN A 210 13.28 -0.97 5.55
N ILE A 211 14.61 -0.83 5.66
CA ILE A 211 15.42 -1.70 6.54
C ILE A 211 15.00 -1.55 8.00
N GLY A 212 14.73 -0.32 8.45
CA GLY A 212 14.19 -0.09 9.80
C GLY A 212 12.85 -0.78 10.02
N ALA A 213 11.96 -0.73 9.02
CA ALA A 213 10.67 -1.43 9.07
C ALA A 213 10.82 -2.95 9.00
N ALA A 214 11.75 -3.47 8.20
CA ALA A 214 12.08 -4.90 8.16
C ALA A 214 12.62 -5.38 9.51
N LEU A 215 13.43 -4.57 10.20
CA LEU A 215 13.93 -4.86 11.54
C LEU A 215 12.81 -4.92 12.58
N ILE A 216 11.74 -4.13 12.42
CA ILE A 216 10.51 -4.27 13.23
C ILE A 216 9.92 -5.67 13.04
N GLY A 217 9.84 -6.18 11.80
CA GLY A 217 9.37 -7.55 11.53
C GLY A 217 10.23 -8.61 12.21
N LEU A 218 11.57 -8.47 12.18
CA LEU A 218 12.47 -9.38 12.90
C LEU A 218 12.29 -9.30 14.42
N LEU A 219 12.06 -8.10 14.98
CA LEU A 219 11.76 -7.95 16.41
C LEU A 219 10.46 -8.64 16.80
N VAL A 220 9.45 -8.66 15.91
CA VAL A 220 8.22 -9.47 16.13
C VAL A 220 8.58 -10.96 16.21
N GLU A 221 9.43 -11.48 15.32
CA GLU A 221 9.86 -12.90 15.35
C GLU A 221 10.60 -13.24 16.66
N GLU A 222 11.58 -12.42 17.03
CA GLU A 222 12.43 -12.68 18.21
C GLU A 222 11.64 -12.57 19.53
N ILE A 223 10.74 -11.61 19.65
CA ILE A 223 9.95 -11.42 20.87
C ILE A 223 8.83 -12.47 21.00
N SER A 224 8.17 -12.81 19.89
CA SER A 224 7.06 -13.78 19.88
C SER A 224 7.52 -15.23 19.82
N ASN A 225 8.75 -15.49 19.35
CA ASN A 225 9.26 -16.81 18.95
C ASN A 225 8.40 -17.48 17.87
N MET A 226 7.86 -16.69 16.95
CA MET A 226 7.00 -17.13 15.84
C MET A 226 7.46 -16.44 14.54
N PRO A 227 7.48 -17.12 13.38
CA PRO A 227 7.73 -16.47 12.10
C PRO A 227 6.79 -15.29 11.89
N PHE A 228 7.30 -14.19 11.34
CA PHE A 228 6.55 -12.93 11.22
C PHE A 228 5.25 -13.09 10.43
N ASN A 229 5.28 -13.80 9.28
CA ASN A 229 4.09 -14.07 8.48
C ASN A 229 3.03 -14.87 9.26
N GLN A 230 3.46 -15.85 10.05
CA GLN A 230 2.57 -16.64 10.89
C GLN A 230 1.98 -15.78 12.01
N PHE A 231 2.80 -14.94 12.65
CA PHE A 231 2.29 -14.02 13.69
C PHE A 231 1.20 -13.10 13.15
N CYS A 232 1.43 -12.49 11.97
CA CYS A 232 0.44 -11.64 11.32
C CYS A 232 -0.84 -12.40 10.98
N ASN A 233 -0.72 -13.62 10.45
CA ASN A 233 -1.87 -14.45 10.12
C ASN A 233 -2.72 -14.75 11.36
N GLU A 234 -2.09 -15.27 12.44
CA GLU A 234 -2.83 -15.71 13.63
C GLU A 234 -3.40 -14.57 14.46
N ASN A 235 -2.71 -13.40 14.52
CA ASN A 235 -3.06 -12.31 15.41
C ASN A 235 -3.74 -11.13 14.75
N ILE A 236 -3.60 -10.98 13.42
CA ILE A 236 -4.18 -9.85 12.66
C ILE A 236 -5.14 -10.34 11.59
N PHE A 237 -4.67 -11.18 10.64
CA PHE A 237 -5.47 -11.50 9.46
C PHE A 237 -6.68 -12.36 9.80
N ALA A 238 -6.49 -13.49 10.48
CA ALA A 238 -7.60 -14.37 10.85
C ALA A 238 -8.63 -13.68 11.76
N PRO A 239 -8.25 -12.93 12.81
CA PRO A 239 -9.22 -12.19 13.63
C PRO A 239 -10.00 -11.09 12.90
N LEU A 240 -9.46 -10.56 11.81
CA LEU A 240 -10.08 -9.51 10.97
C LEU A 240 -10.81 -10.08 9.73
N GLY A 241 -10.85 -11.42 9.56
CA GLY A 241 -11.42 -12.04 8.37
C GLY A 241 -10.68 -11.70 7.08
N MET A 242 -9.37 -11.45 7.15
CA MET A 242 -8.52 -11.12 6.00
C MET A 242 -7.99 -12.41 5.35
N ASP A 243 -8.88 -13.24 4.81
CA ASP A 243 -8.52 -14.56 4.29
C ASP A 243 -7.56 -14.53 3.08
N ASN A 244 -7.57 -13.44 2.31
CA ASN A 244 -6.69 -13.20 1.15
C ASN A 244 -5.60 -12.18 1.52
N ALA A 245 -4.79 -12.44 2.58
CA ALA A 245 -3.67 -11.60 2.99
C ALA A 245 -2.41 -12.46 3.16
N PHE A 246 -1.40 -12.24 2.29
CA PHE A 246 -0.22 -13.10 2.20
C PHE A 246 1.07 -12.29 2.08
N TRP A 247 2.09 -12.69 2.83
CA TRP A 247 3.43 -12.11 2.73
C TRP A 247 4.24 -12.70 1.57
N PHE A 248 3.98 -13.96 1.20
CA PHE A 248 4.72 -14.66 0.17
C PHE A 248 3.81 -15.17 -0.94
N LEU A 249 4.28 -15.11 -2.17
CA LEU A 249 3.58 -15.67 -3.34
C LEU A 249 3.37 -17.18 -3.21
N SER A 250 4.31 -17.86 -2.57
CA SER A 250 4.25 -19.31 -2.31
C SER A 250 3.11 -19.71 -1.36
N GLU A 251 2.51 -18.78 -0.63
CA GLU A 251 1.34 -18.99 0.23
C GLU A 251 0.03 -18.92 -0.56
N ILE A 252 0.04 -18.40 -1.78
CA ILE A 252 -1.14 -18.14 -2.61
C ILE A 252 -1.40 -19.33 -3.53
N GLU A 253 -2.56 -20.00 -3.38
CA GLU A 253 -2.92 -21.16 -4.19
C GLU A 253 -3.17 -20.81 -5.67
N ASN A 254 -3.77 -19.66 -5.94
CA ASN A 254 -4.14 -19.22 -7.29
C ASN A 254 -3.52 -17.85 -7.62
N LEU A 255 -2.36 -17.84 -8.27
CA LEU A 255 -1.67 -16.63 -8.67
C LEU A 255 -2.45 -15.77 -9.71
N ASN A 256 -3.47 -16.30 -10.35
CA ASN A 256 -4.34 -15.48 -11.21
C ASN A 256 -5.16 -14.44 -10.42
N GLN A 257 -5.26 -14.60 -9.10
CA GLN A 257 -5.88 -13.60 -8.22
C GLN A 257 -4.91 -12.49 -7.79
N VAL A 258 -3.65 -12.55 -8.21
CA VAL A 258 -2.64 -11.51 -7.93
C VAL A 258 -2.53 -10.59 -9.14
N ALA A 259 -2.76 -9.31 -8.94
CA ALA A 259 -2.58 -8.31 -9.97
C ALA A 259 -1.09 -8.20 -10.34
N LEU A 260 -0.79 -8.31 -11.64
CA LEU A 260 0.56 -8.02 -12.14
C LEU A 260 0.83 -6.51 -12.06
N PRO A 261 1.98 -6.09 -11.55
CA PRO A 261 2.39 -4.70 -11.59
C PRO A 261 2.68 -4.27 -13.02
N TYR A 262 2.34 -3.02 -13.40
CA TYR A 262 2.59 -2.51 -14.74
C TYR A 262 3.43 -1.24 -14.73
N GLN A 263 4.35 -1.20 -15.65
CA GLN A 263 5.06 0.02 -16.03
C GLN A 263 4.35 0.65 -17.22
N VAL A 264 4.14 1.95 -17.18
CA VAL A 264 3.83 2.72 -18.37
C VAL A 264 5.16 3.02 -19.03
N THR A 265 5.41 2.42 -20.18
CA THR A 265 6.59 2.75 -20.99
C THR A 265 6.16 3.62 -22.14
N GLY A 266 6.66 4.84 -22.19
CA GLY A 266 6.92 5.51 -23.45
C GLY A 266 8.14 4.84 -24.10
N GLY A 267 8.42 5.10 -25.36
CA GLY A 267 9.68 4.64 -25.95
C GLY A 267 10.89 5.13 -25.15
N SER A 268 12.03 4.44 -25.23
CA SER A 268 13.30 4.97 -24.73
C SER A 268 13.76 6.09 -25.66
N GLY A 269 14.00 7.29 -25.13
CA GLY A 269 14.40 8.45 -25.93
C GLY A 269 14.89 9.61 -25.09
N ASP A 270 15.22 10.69 -25.77
CA ASP A 270 15.69 11.98 -25.22
C ASP A 270 14.56 13.03 -25.27
N THR A 271 13.31 12.63 -25.54
CA THR A 271 12.17 13.53 -25.71
C THR A 271 10.96 13.01 -24.96
N CYS A 272 10.10 13.90 -24.44
CA CYS A 272 8.86 13.52 -23.81
C CYS A 272 7.85 12.91 -24.79
N TYR A 273 7.98 13.20 -26.07
CA TYR A 273 7.20 12.53 -27.11
C TYR A 273 7.51 11.03 -27.20
N GLU A 274 8.77 10.64 -26.96
CA GLU A 274 9.22 9.25 -26.98
C GLU A 274 9.02 8.56 -25.62
N ILE A 275 9.26 9.27 -24.51
CA ILE A 275 9.20 8.74 -23.14
C ILE A 275 7.75 8.63 -22.64
N GLY A 276 6.92 9.63 -22.93
CA GLY A 276 5.56 9.78 -22.39
C GLY A 276 5.50 10.69 -21.16
N CYS A 277 4.42 11.46 -21.05
CA CYS A 277 4.22 12.40 -19.94
C CYS A 277 3.88 11.66 -18.66
N GLY A 278 4.37 12.16 -17.53
CA GLY A 278 4.18 11.55 -16.21
C GLY A 278 5.05 10.31 -15.96
N ILE A 279 5.93 9.94 -16.88
CA ILE A 279 6.75 8.73 -16.77
C ILE A 279 8.14 9.09 -16.24
N TYR A 280 8.53 8.39 -15.18
CA TYR A 280 9.89 8.40 -14.67
C TYR A 280 10.58 7.06 -14.99
N ASP A 281 11.66 7.11 -15.74
CA ASP A 281 12.57 5.99 -15.93
C ASP A 281 14.01 6.49 -15.78
N SER A 282 14.70 6.00 -14.74
CA SER A 282 16.07 6.41 -14.41
C SER A 282 17.10 6.05 -15.49
N SER A 283 16.74 5.25 -16.49
CA SER A 283 17.59 4.93 -17.63
C SER A 283 17.56 6.00 -18.73
N ASN A 284 16.58 6.90 -18.70
CA ASN A 284 16.47 7.99 -19.67
C ASN A 284 17.43 9.15 -19.33
N PRO A 285 17.94 9.86 -20.33
CA PRO A 285 18.87 10.99 -20.14
C PRO A 285 18.20 12.23 -19.57
N CYS A 286 16.88 12.33 -19.64
CA CYS A 286 16.04 13.40 -19.12
C CYS A 286 14.67 12.83 -18.68
N PHE A 287 13.82 13.64 -18.04
CA PHE A 287 12.59 13.15 -17.45
C PHE A 287 11.36 13.93 -17.94
N CYS A 288 10.20 13.26 -17.88
CA CYS A 288 8.92 13.79 -18.39
C CYS A 288 7.81 13.71 -17.35
N ASP A 289 8.18 13.55 -16.09
CA ASP A 289 7.29 13.64 -14.93
C ASP A 289 7.25 15.09 -14.39
N MET A 290 6.23 15.44 -13.60
CA MET A 290 6.09 16.80 -13.04
C MET A 290 7.28 17.19 -12.12
N ALA A 291 7.93 16.21 -11.51
CA ALA A 291 9.07 16.47 -10.63
C ALA A 291 10.29 17.00 -11.39
N CYS A 292 10.42 16.71 -12.68
CA CYS A 292 11.54 17.19 -13.49
C CYS A 292 11.64 18.73 -13.52
N ILE A 293 10.52 19.45 -13.39
CA ILE A 293 10.50 20.92 -13.34
C ILE A 293 11.25 21.41 -12.10
N GLU A 294 11.03 20.78 -10.97
CA GLU A 294 11.67 21.15 -9.70
C GLU A 294 13.15 20.79 -9.69
N TYR A 295 13.51 19.64 -10.27
CA TYR A 295 14.90 19.19 -10.33
C TYR A 295 15.69 19.80 -11.47
N GLY A 296 15.01 20.42 -12.45
CA GLY A 296 15.63 21.07 -13.62
C GLY A 296 16.26 20.08 -14.59
N ASP A 297 15.70 18.87 -14.70
CA ASP A 297 16.18 17.76 -15.50
C ASP A 297 15.13 17.26 -16.51
N CYS A 298 14.11 18.09 -16.82
CA CYS A 298 13.13 17.82 -17.87
C CYS A 298 13.77 17.67 -19.24
N CYS A 299 13.14 16.86 -20.08
CA CYS A 299 13.44 16.84 -21.52
C CYS A 299 13.12 18.21 -22.15
N GLU A 300 13.85 18.56 -23.23
CA GLU A 300 13.71 19.88 -23.88
C GLU A 300 12.31 20.15 -24.42
N ASP A 301 11.57 19.11 -24.76
CA ASP A 301 10.20 19.17 -25.30
C ASP A 301 9.09 19.02 -24.24
N TYR A 302 9.43 19.02 -22.93
CA TYR A 302 8.47 18.79 -21.85
C TYR A 302 7.27 19.73 -21.93
N ASP A 303 7.49 21.03 -22.02
CA ASP A 303 6.43 22.03 -22.06
C ASP A 303 5.55 21.92 -23.31
N GLU A 304 6.16 21.49 -24.46
CA GLU A 304 5.44 21.33 -25.73
C GLU A 304 4.57 20.07 -25.76
N VAL A 305 5.09 18.97 -25.18
CA VAL A 305 4.46 17.64 -25.25
C VAL A 305 3.56 17.36 -24.04
N CYS A 306 4.04 17.71 -22.83
CA CYS A 306 3.36 17.41 -21.58
C CYS A 306 2.54 18.58 -21.00
N GLY A 307 2.79 19.81 -21.49
CA GLY A 307 2.14 21.02 -20.97
C GLY A 307 2.65 21.42 -19.59
N GLU A 308 2.24 22.61 -19.11
CA GLU A 308 2.66 23.14 -17.81
C GLU A 308 2.15 22.28 -16.63
N ASP A 309 1.10 21.49 -16.85
CA ASP A 309 0.44 20.63 -15.85
C ASP A 309 0.77 19.13 -16.02
N GLY A 310 1.64 18.76 -16.96
CA GLY A 310 2.06 17.38 -17.18
C GLY A 310 1.00 16.46 -17.81
N THR A 311 -0.12 17.02 -18.29
CA THR A 311 -1.28 16.23 -18.79
C THR A 311 -1.22 15.91 -20.28
N GLY A 312 -0.13 16.23 -20.97
CA GLY A 312 0.06 15.93 -22.39
C GLY A 312 0.08 14.42 -22.67
N SER A 313 -0.41 14.01 -23.85
CA SER A 313 -0.46 12.61 -24.24
C SER A 313 0.61 12.26 -25.26
N ALA A 314 1.61 11.48 -24.88
CA ALA A 314 2.48 10.77 -25.81
C ALA A 314 2.05 9.29 -25.93
N PRO A 315 2.39 8.60 -27.03
CA PRO A 315 2.09 7.17 -27.17
C PRO A 315 2.78 6.38 -26.05
N SER A 316 2.00 5.70 -25.24
CA SER A 316 2.48 4.91 -24.10
C SER A 316 1.97 3.48 -24.19
N ASN A 317 2.78 2.52 -23.73
CA ASN A 317 2.43 1.11 -23.68
C ASN A 317 2.49 0.63 -22.22
N LEU A 318 1.53 -0.20 -21.85
CA LEU A 318 1.57 -0.92 -20.59
C LEU A 318 2.40 -2.19 -20.74
N VAL A 319 3.44 -2.33 -19.92
CA VAL A 319 4.30 -3.51 -19.88
C VAL A 319 4.25 -4.10 -18.48
N PRO A 320 3.87 -5.38 -18.34
CA PRO A 320 3.84 -6.02 -17.02
C PRO A 320 5.25 -6.28 -16.51
N TYR A 321 5.43 -6.13 -15.20
CA TYR A 321 6.49 -6.78 -14.45
C TYR A 321 6.04 -8.18 -14.04
N GLU A 322 6.97 -9.11 -13.90
CA GLU A 322 6.70 -10.35 -13.19
C GLU A 322 6.43 -10.06 -11.70
N ASN A 323 5.68 -10.93 -11.04
CA ASN A 323 5.47 -10.81 -9.60
C ASN A 323 6.82 -10.93 -8.87
N TYR A 324 7.15 -9.94 -8.09
CA TYR A 324 8.44 -9.81 -7.40
C TYR A 324 8.30 -9.81 -5.88
N GLY A 325 9.43 -10.01 -5.22
CA GLY A 325 9.58 -9.87 -3.78
C GLY A 325 10.94 -9.30 -3.40
N TYR A 326 11.15 -9.10 -2.11
CA TYR A 326 12.42 -8.58 -1.59
C TYR A 326 12.71 -9.07 -0.17
N ALA A 327 14.00 -9.11 0.21
CA ALA A 327 14.45 -9.70 1.48
C ALA A 327 13.98 -8.93 2.72
N ASP A 328 13.74 -7.62 2.56
CA ASP A 328 13.15 -6.74 3.57
C ASP A 328 11.60 -6.77 3.54
N TYR A 329 11.00 -7.92 3.27
CA TYR A 329 9.57 -8.13 2.98
C TYR A 329 8.59 -7.50 3.98
N PRO A 330 8.86 -7.40 5.30
CA PRO A 330 7.95 -6.73 6.23
C PRO A 330 7.75 -5.23 5.92
N SER A 331 8.64 -4.66 5.09
CA SER A 331 8.58 -3.26 4.70
C SER A 331 7.58 -2.99 3.57
N GLY A 332 7.12 -4.00 2.81
CA GLY A 332 6.34 -3.68 1.61
C GLY A 332 5.72 -4.84 0.82
N GLN A 333 5.97 -6.12 1.17
CA GLN A 333 5.62 -7.24 0.28
C GLN A 333 4.22 -7.82 0.49
N LEU A 334 3.46 -7.36 1.49
CA LEU A 334 2.13 -7.89 1.76
C LEU A 334 1.23 -7.72 0.51
N ARG A 335 0.49 -8.77 0.19
CA ARG A 335 -0.54 -8.79 -0.86
C ARG A 335 -1.89 -9.06 -0.23
N THR A 336 -2.88 -8.25 -0.59
CA THR A 336 -4.25 -8.46 -0.12
C THR A 336 -5.26 -7.72 -1.01
N THR A 337 -6.54 -7.92 -0.76
CA THR A 337 -7.64 -7.24 -1.44
C THR A 337 -7.97 -5.89 -0.76
N ALA A 338 -8.66 -5.01 -1.47
CA ALA A 338 -9.09 -3.72 -0.91
C ALA A 338 -10.01 -3.91 0.31
N ASN A 339 -10.90 -4.89 0.28
CA ASN A 339 -11.82 -5.19 1.38
C ASN A 339 -11.12 -5.71 2.62
N ASN A 340 -10.16 -6.61 2.47
CA ASN A 340 -9.35 -7.07 3.59
C ASN A 340 -8.61 -5.90 4.25
N LEU A 341 -8.01 -5.03 3.43
CA LEU A 341 -7.30 -3.85 3.95
C LEU A 341 -8.29 -2.84 4.59
N ALA A 342 -9.50 -2.71 4.05
CA ALA A 342 -10.56 -1.92 4.67
C ALA A 342 -10.96 -2.47 6.05
N ASN A 343 -11.03 -3.80 6.24
CA ASN A 343 -11.27 -4.42 7.55
C ASN A 343 -10.14 -4.07 8.55
N PHE A 344 -8.89 -4.09 8.09
CA PHE A 344 -7.77 -3.64 8.93
C PHE A 344 -7.89 -2.14 9.29
N MET A 345 -8.24 -1.29 8.34
CA MET A 345 -8.44 0.14 8.58
C MET A 345 -9.60 0.41 9.55
N ARG A 346 -10.70 -0.35 9.47
CA ARG A 346 -11.85 -0.28 10.39
C ARG A 346 -11.43 -0.48 11.84
N LEU A 347 -10.41 -1.28 12.10
CA LEU A 347 -9.85 -1.46 13.43
C LEU A 347 -9.46 -0.12 14.10
N PHE A 348 -8.86 0.79 13.31
CA PHE A 348 -8.44 2.11 13.80
C PHE A 348 -9.62 3.09 13.93
N ILE A 349 -10.57 3.04 13.01
CA ILE A 349 -11.81 3.85 13.09
C ILE A 349 -12.65 3.44 14.31
N ASN A 350 -12.70 2.16 14.60
CA ASN A 350 -13.54 1.58 15.67
C ASN A 350 -12.77 1.32 16.97
N ASP A 351 -11.76 2.12 17.26
CA ASP A 351 -11.02 2.12 18.52
C ASP A 351 -10.53 0.74 18.96
N GLY A 352 -10.06 -0.07 18.01
CA GLY A 352 -9.49 -1.39 18.23
C GLY A 352 -10.49 -2.55 18.28
N TYR A 353 -11.75 -2.33 17.93
CA TYR A 353 -12.76 -3.38 17.81
C TYR A 353 -13.02 -3.79 16.36
N HIS A 354 -13.17 -5.07 16.15
CA HIS A 354 -13.71 -5.64 14.93
C HIS A 354 -14.82 -6.64 15.28
N GLU A 355 -16.02 -6.45 14.72
CA GLU A 355 -17.21 -7.30 14.96
C GLU A 355 -17.50 -7.59 16.44
N GLY A 356 -17.32 -6.59 17.28
CA GLY A 356 -17.55 -6.70 18.72
C GLY A 356 -16.41 -7.35 19.52
N VAL A 357 -15.35 -7.80 18.85
CA VAL A 357 -14.13 -8.35 19.47
C VAL A 357 -13.03 -7.30 19.51
N ARG A 358 -12.40 -7.13 20.66
CA ARG A 358 -11.23 -6.24 20.78
C ARG A 358 -9.99 -6.95 20.24
N ILE A 359 -9.39 -6.38 19.20
CA ILE A 359 -8.16 -6.86 18.57
C ILE A 359 -6.95 -6.05 19.04
N LEU A 360 -7.12 -4.74 19.26
CA LEU A 360 -6.07 -3.83 19.71
C LEU A 360 -6.62 -2.91 20.82
N ASP A 361 -5.81 -2.58 21.82
CA ASP A 361 -6.24 -1.67 22.89
C ASP A 361 -6.30 -0.22 22.37
N SER A 362 -7.30 0.54 22.80
CA SER A 362 -7.45 1.95 22.42
C SER A 362 -6.23 2.80 22.79
N ASN A 363 -5.58 2.51 23.92
CA ASN A 363 -4.34 3.22 24.29
C ASN A 363 -3.20 2.91 23.31
N THR A 364 -3.15 1.71 22.75
CA THR A 364 -2.16 1.36 21.73
C THR A 364 -2.40 2.12 20.44
N ILE A 365 -3.66 2.23 20.01
CA ILE A 365 -4.03 3.07 18.85
C ILE A 365 -3.63 4.53 19.10
N GLU A 366 -3.93 5.09 20.27
CA GLU A 366 -3.51 6.45 20.61
C GLU A 366 -1.98 6.63 20.65
N LEU A 367 -1.23 5.62 21.10
CA LEU A 367 0.24 5.63 20.99
C LEU A 367 0.70 5.63 19.53
N MET A 368 0.06 4.84 18.67
CA MET A 368 0.41 4.77 17.24
C MET A 368 0.10 6.09 16.51
N LYS A 369 -0.95 6.81 16.92
CA LYS A 369 -1.34 8.12 16.41
C LYS A 369 -0.46 9.25 16.93
N THR A 370 0.17 9.06 18.09
CA THR A 370 0.96 10.11 18.77
C THR A 370 2.23 10.43 17.98
N ILE A 371 2.50 11.72 17.78
CA ILE A 371 3.73 12.20 17.17
C ILE A 371 4.81 12.25 18.24
N HIS A 372 5.72 11.28 18.22
CA HIS A 372 6.72 11.09 19.28
C HIS A 372 7.95 12.01 19.16
N PHE A 373 8.25 12.48 17.95
CA PHE A 373 9.38 13.36 17.66
C PHE A 373 8.91 14.62 16.89
N PRO A 374 8.02 15.46 17.48
CA PRO A 374 7.39 16.57 16.76
C PRO A 374 8.37 17.64 16.28
N GLN A 375 9.57 17.73 16.92
CA GLN A 375 10.64 18.63 16.51
C GLN A 375 11.43 18.11 15.28
N VAL A 376 11.27 16.83 14.93
CA VAL A 376 11.96 16.18 13.80
C VAL A 376 11.01 16.03 12.62
N ASN A 377 9.82 15.51 12.88
CA ASN A 377 8.73 15.40 11.89
C ASN A 377 7.39 15.63 12.62
N SER A 378 6.64 16.63 12.19
CA SER A 378 5.36 17.03 12.82
C SER A 378 4.17 16.17 12.39
N ASN A 379 4.37 15.25 11.46
CA ASN A 379 3.29 14.45 10.87
C ASN A 379 3.44 12.94 11.15
N GLN A 380 4.60 12.50 11.67
CA GLN A 380 4.94 11.08 11.82
C GLN A 380 4.51 10.52 13.18
N GLY A 381 3.54 9.61 13.17
CA GLY A 381 3.24 8.70 14.28
C GLY A 381 4.14 7.47 14.29
N LEU A 382 3.70 6.35 14.85
CA LEU A 382 4.45 5.09 14.79
C LEU A 382 4.15 4.36 13.47
N ILE A 383 4.99 4.57 12.47
CA ILE A 383 4.84 4.17 11.05
C ILE A 383 3.75 4.98 10.33
N TRP A 384 2.57 5.03 10.89
CA TRP A 384 1.45 5.80 10.36
C TRP A 384 1.78 7.30 10.37
N TYR A 385 1.22 8.05 9.43
CA TYR A 385 1.44 9.51 9.38
C TYR A 385 0.18 10.28 9.03
N TYR A 386 0.23 11.59 9.27
CA TYR A 386 -0.82 12.52 8.95
C TYR A 386 -0.53 13.27 7.66
N LYS A 387 -1.54 13.49 6.82
CA LYS A 387 -1.51 14.40 5.67
C LYS A 387 -2.69 15.39 5.73
N ASP A 388 -2.76 16.32 4.80
CA ASP A 388 -3.81 17.34 4.66
C ASP A 388 -4.05 18.13 5.96
N ASN A 389 -3.01 18.78 6.47
CA ASN A 389 -3.05 19.52 7.73
C ASN A 389 -3.55 18.69 8.92
N ASN A 390 -3.15 17.43 9.00
CA ASN A 390 -3.53 16.46 10.02
C ASN A 390 -5.02 16.04 9.99
N GLN A 391 -5.69 16.16 8.86
CA GLN A 391 -7.08 15.70 8.71
C GLN A 391 -7.17 14.23 8.37
N LEU A 392 -6.20 13.70 7.60
CA LEU A 392 -6.13 12.31 7.21
C LEU A 392 -4.97 11.60 7.89
N PHE A 393 -5.21 10.39 8.39
CA PHE A 393 -4.25 9.53 9.05
C PHE A 393 -4.16 8.21 8.31
N GLY A 394 -2.97 7.77 7.95
CA GLY A 394 -2.83 6.56 7.15
C GLY A 394 -1.41 6.28 6.71
N HIS A 395 -1.32 5.60 5.59
CA HIS A 395 -0.07 5.36 4.87
C HIS A 395 -0.38 5.10 3.39
N ASN A 396 0.53 5.53 2.54
CA ASN A 396 0.51 5.17 1.13
C ASN A 396 1.58 4.13 0.81
N GLY A 397 1.48 3.59 -0.37
CA GLY A 397 2.47 2.66 -0.88
C GLY A 397 2.76 2.91 -2.35
N GLY A 398 4.01 2.81 -2.70
CA GLY A 398 4.44 2.86 -4.08
C GLY A 398 5.62 1.93 -4.29
N ASP A 399 5.64 1.17 -5.38
CA ASP A 399 6.72 0.29 -5.82
C ASP A 399 6.62 0.08 -7.33
N LEU A 400 7.48 -0.76 -7.93
CA LEU A 400 7.41 -1.07 -9.36
C LEU A 400 5.98 -1.46 -9.76
N GLY A 401 5.33 -0.59 -10.54
CA GLY A 401 3.99 -0.84 -11.04
C GLY A 401 2.92 -1.04 -9.97
N SER A 402 3.08 -0.41 -8.81
CA SER A 402 2.12 -0.49 -7.71
C SER A 402 2.01 0.85 -6.99
N LEU A 403 0.79 1.36 -6.90
CA LEU A 403 0.44 2.54 -6.12
C LEU A 403 -0.78 2.22 -5.27
N THR A 404 -0.69 2.52 -3.98
CA THR A 404 -1.72 2.18 -3.01
C THR A 404 -1.92 3.31 -1.99
N GLU A 405 -3.18 3.57 -1.63
CA GLU A 405 -3.55 4.58 -0.63
C GLU A 405 -4.44 3.92 0.43
N MET A 406 -4.16 4.21 1.69
CA MET A 406 -4.99 3.83 2.83
C MET A 406 -4.99 4.98 3.83
N PHE A 407 -6.03 5.80 3.80
CA PHE A 407 -6.19 6.93 4.71
C PHE A 407 -7.58 6.98 5.33
N LEU A 408 -7.66 7.57 6.51
CA LEU A 408 -8.89 7.71 7.27
C LEU A 408 -9.00 9.08 7.94
N SER A 409 -10.21 9.61 8.03
CA SER A 409 -10.59 10.79 8.79
C SER A 409 -11.35 10.36 10.06
N PHE A 410 -10.76 10.58 11.22
CA PHE A 410 -11.44 10.31 12.48
C PHE A 410 -12.61 11.28 12.72
N THR A 411 -12.54 12.49 12.18
CA THR A 411 -13.59 13.50 12.33
C THR A 411 -14.87 13.08 11.61
N ASN A 412 -14.73 12.50 10.42
CA ASN A 412 -15.86 12.13 9.56
C ASN A 412 -16.19 10.63 9.66
N ASN A 413 -15.45 9.85 10.48
CA ASN A 413 -15.52 8.39 10.51
C ASN A 413 -15.46 7.77 9.12
N LEU A 414 -14.61 8.32 8.28
CA LEU A 414 -14.48 8.00 6.85
C LEU A 414 -13.09 7.41 6.61
N GLY A 415 -13.02 6.38 5.81
CA GLY A 415 -11.76 5.77 5.38
C GLY A 415 -11.82 5.35 3.92
N LEU A 416 -10.68 5.38 3.26
CA LEU A 416 -10.52 5.03 1.85
C LEU A 416 -9.32 4.12 1.68
N VAL A 417 -9.52 3.07 0.91
CA VAL A 417 -8.48 2.20 0.38
C VAL A 417 -8.52 2.26 -1.14
N ILE A 418 -7.39 2.54 -1.76
CA ILE A 418 -7.19 2.43 -3.21
C ILE A 418 -6.00 1.50 -3.45
N LEU A 419 -6.19 0.46 -4.24
CA LEU A 419 -5.15 -0.46 -4.68
C LEU A 419 -5.07 -0.42 -6.21
N SER A 420 -3.88 -0.18 -6.75
CA SER A 420 -3.67 -0.09 -8.19
C SER A 420 -2.38 -0.78 -8.61
N ASN A 421 -2.41 -1.43 -9.76
CA ASN A 421 -1.23 -1.97 -10.43
C ASN A 421 -0.65 -0.98 -11.47
N SER A 422 -0.59 0.30 -11.09
CA SER A 422 -0.15 1.43 -11.91
C SER A 422 1.09 2.11 -11.36
N SER A 423 1.73 2.95 -12.18
CA SER A 423 2.82 3.85 -11.78
C SER A 423 2.42 5.33 -11.85
N ASN A 424 1.16 5.66 -12.19
CA ASN A 424 0.70 7.05 -12.32
C ASN A 424 0.14 7.58 -10.99
N TYR A 425 1.01 8.20 -10.20
CA TYR A 425 0.66 8.73 -8.87
C TYR A 425 -0.38 9.86 -8.95
N SER A 426 -0.20 10.82 -9.86
CA SER A 426 -1.13 11.97 -9.96
C SER A 426 -2.57 11.55 -10.23
N ALA A 427 -2.76 10.49 -11.03
CA ALA A 427 -4.08 9.95 -11.30
C ALA A 427 -4.71 9.32 -10.05
N ILE A 428 -3.93 8.59 -9.26
CA ILE A 428 -4.43 7.95 -8.02
C ILE A 428 -4.84 9.01 -6.99
N ILE A 429 -4.07 10.09 -6.84
CA ILE A 429 -4.43 11.19 -5.91
C ILE A 429 -5.69 11.93 -6.38
N GLN A 430 -5.86 12.17 -7.68
CA GLN A 430 -7.10 12.78 -8.18
C GLN A 430 -8.34 11.93 -7.87
N ILE A 431 -8.22 10.60 -7.96
CA ILE A 431 -9.29 9.67 -7.59
C ILE A 431 -9.53 9.71 -6.07
N GLU A 432 -8.46 9.71 -5.27
CA GLU A 432 -8.56 9.81 -3.81
C GLU A 432 -9.29 11.08 -3.38
N ASP A 433 -8.86 12.23 -3.88
CA ASP A 433 -9.47 13.53 -3.54
C ASP A 433 -10.95 13.59 -3.95
N ALA A 434 -11.27 13.06 -5.15
CA ALA A 434 -12.65 13.01 -5.62
C ALA A 434 -13.56 12.19 -4.70
N ILE A 435 -13.08 11.01 -4.25
CA ILE A 435 -13.84 10.13 -3.37
C ILE A 435 -14.00 10.75 -1.98
N PHE A 436 -12.94 11.31 -1.38
CA PHE A 436 -13.05 11.99 -0.08
C PHE A 436 -14.03 13.16 -0.13
N ASN A 437 -13.91 14.03 -1.15
CA ASN A 437 -14.82 15.18 -1.33
C ASN A 437 -16.28 14.71 -1.48
N PHE A 438 -16.54 13.67 -2.28
CA PHE A 438 -17.88 13.13 -2.42
C PHE A 438 -18.41 12.56 -1.10
N ALA A 439 -17.62 11.73 -0.43
CA ALA A 439 -18.00 11.03 0.79
C ALA A 439 -18.25 11.96 1.99
N GLU A 440 -17.65 13.17 2.01
CA GLU A 440 -17.89 14.15 3.05
C GLU A 440 -19.28 14.81 2.92
N GLU A 441 -19.73 15.04 1.68
CA GLU A 441 -20.97 15.77 1.39
C GLU A 441 -22.16 14.87 1.07
N ASN A 442 -21.91 13.61 0.67
CA ASN A 442 -22.91 12.68 0.18
C ASN A 442 -22.86 11.34 0.93
N GLU A 443 -23.92 10.57 0.78
CA GLU A 443 -23.97 9.17 1.20
C GLU A 443 -23.82 8.27 -0.02
N PHE A 444 -23.07 7.19 0.14
CA PHE A 444 -22.99 6.14 -0.88
C PHE A 444 -24.23 5.27 -0.81
N SER A 445 -24.70 4.82 -1.95
CA SER A 445 -25.78 3.86 -2.05
C SER A 445 -25.26 2.46 -1.70
N ILE A 446 -25.75 1.88 -0.63
CA ILE A 446 -25.38 0.51 -0.20
C ILE A 446 -26.35 -0.47 -0.82
N THR A 447 -25.88 -1.31 -1.73
CA THR A 447 -26.72 -2.40 -2.29
C THR A 447 -27.20 -3.31 -1.16
N GLY A 448 -28.51 -3.50 -1.06
CA GLY A 448 -29.14 -4.22 0.04
C GLY A 448 -29.68 -3.35 1.19
N ASP A 449 -29.31 -2.07 1.26
CA ASP A 449 -29.91 -1.08 2.19
C ASP A 449 -31.03 -0.32 1.45
N ILE A 450 -32.22 -0.89 1.47
CA ILE A 450 -33.34 -0.37 0.67
C ILE A 450 -33.98 0.86 1.31
N ASN A 451 -33.83 1.00 2.63
CA ASN A 451 -34.38 2.13 3.37
C ASN A 451 -33.36 3.27 3.56
N SER A 452 -32.10 3.09 3.11
CA SER A 452 -30.99 4.04 3.21
C SER A 452 -30.73 4.50 4.67
N ASP A 453 -30.80 3.54 5.62
CA ASP A 453 -30.45 3.81 7.03
C ASP A 453 -29.01 3.42 7.38
N ASN A 454 -28.21 3.02 6.37
CA ASN A 454 -26.84 2.52 6.46
C ASN A 454 -26.69 1.19 7.22
N LEU A 455 -27.76 0.41 7.31
CA LEU A 455 -27.78 -0.90 7.94
C LEU A 455 -28.53 -1.90 7.08
N ILE A 456 -27.84 -2.90 6.56
CA ILE A 456 -28.52 -4.04 5.91
C ILE A 456 -29.09 -4.95 7.00
N ASN A 457 -30.41 -5.00 7.10
CA ASN A 457 -31.10 -5.73 8.15
C ASN A 457 -32.47 -6.29 7.70
N ILE A 458 -33.24 -6.85 8.64
CA ILE A 458 -34.54 -7.45 8.33
C ILE A 458 -35.56 -6.46 7.74
N GLN A 459 -35.39 -5.15 7.95
CA GLN A 459 -36.30 -4.15 7.37
C GLN A 459 -36.13 -4.09 5.87
N ASP A 460 -34.90 -4.25 5.37
CA ASP A 460 -34.57 -4.24 3.95
C ASP A 460 -35.13 -5.49 3.26
N ILE A 461 -35.09 -6.66 3.93
CA ILE A 461 -35.76 -7.85 3.41
C ILE A 461 -37.25 -7.58 3.22
N VAL A 462 -37.90 -6.93 4.17
CA VAL A 462 -39.33 -6.61 4.06
C VAL A 462 -39.62 -5.66 2.90
N LEU A 463 -38.74 -4.66 2.69
CA LEU A 463 -38.86 -3.72 1.58
C LEU A 463 -38.63 -4.42 0.23
N THR A 464 -37.58 -5.26 0.11
CA THR A 464 -37.29 -6.02 -1.11
C THR A 464 -38.46 -6.96 -1.44
N VAL A 465 -39.04 -7.65 -0.44
CA VAL A 465 -40.26 -8.45 -0.65
C VAL A 465 -41.42 -7.61 -1.20
N ASN A 466 -41.60 -6.38 -0.73
CA ASN A 466 -42.64 -5.47 -1.25
C ASN A 466 -42.37 -5.08 -2.71
N LEU A 467 -41.11 -4.80 -3.07
CA LEU A 467 -40.73 -4.52 -4.48
C LEU A 467 -41.06 -5.72 -5.37
N VAL A 468 -40.70 -6.92 -4.97
CA VAL A 468 -40.99 -8.16 -5.70
C VAL A 468 -42.51 -8.36 -5.89
N LEU A 469 -43.32 -8.16 -4.83
CA LEU A 469 -44.77 -8.31 -4.87
C LEU A 469 -45.46 -7.30 -5.79
N ASN A 470 -44.90 -6.10 -5.91
CA ASN A 470 -45.43 -5.02 -6.72
C ASN A 470 -44.89 -5.03 -8.16
N ASN A 471 -43.90 -5.87 -8.49
CA ASN A 471 -43.07 -5.82 -9.69
C ASN A 471 -42.41 -4.44 -9.88
N GLU A 472 -41.90 -3.89 -8.80
CA GLU A 472 -41.12 -2.65 -8.79
C GLU A 472 -39.63 -3.00 -8.82
N TYR A 473 -38.84 -2.17 -9.54
CA TYR A 473 -37.38 -2.32 -9.62
C TYR A 473 -36.69 -1.29 -8.75
N SER A 474 -35.58 -1.67 -8.18
CA SER A 474 -34.63 -0.80 -7.49
C SER A 474 -33.23 -1.36 -7.64
N ASP A 475 -32.27 -0.55 -8.05
CA ASP A 475 -30.87 -0.95 -8.18
C ASP A 475 -30.30 -1.42 -6.83
N LEU A 476 -30.75 -0.86 -5.70
CA LEU A 476 -30.34 -1.27 -4.36
C LEU A 476 -30.86 -2.66 -3.97
N ALA A 477 -31.91 -3.14 -4.63
CA ALA A 477 -32.55 -4.40 -4.35
C ALA A 477 -32.17 -5.51 -5.35
N ASP A 478 -31.50 -5.18 -6.45
CA ASP A 478 -30.97 -6.11 -7.44
C ASP A 478 -29.53 -6.52 -7.02
N LEU A 479 -29.45 -7.49 -6.08
CA LEU A 479 -28.18 -7.91 -5.51
C LEU A 479 -27.34 -8.78 -6.43
N ASN A 480 -27.98 -9.41 -7.43
CA ASN A 480 -27.30 -10.30 -8.38
C ASN A 480 -26.97 -9.60 -9.71
N ALA A 481 -27.37 -8.33 -9.85
CA ALA A 481 -27.18 -7.49 -11.04
C ALA A 481 -27.73 -8.12 -12.35
N ASP A 482 -28.87 -8.84 -12.26
CA ASP A 482 -29.51 -9.44 -13.43
C ASP A 482 -30.60 -8.54 -14.06
N ASN A 483 -30.77 -7.32 -13.57
CA ASN A 483 -31.76 -6.32 -13.90
C ASN A 483 -33.21 -6.74 -13.56
N ALA A 484 -33.37 -7.59 -12.57
CA ALA A 484 -34.67 -7.95 -12.01
C ALA A 484 -34.59 -7.98 -10.47
N VAL A 485 -35.62 -7.57 -9.79
CA VAL A 485 -35.72 -7.75 -8.33
C VAL A 485 -36.66 -8.91 -8.06
N ASP A 486 -36.13 -10.06 -7.61
CA ASP A 486 -36.88 -11.27 -7.42
C ASP A 486 -36.50 -12.07 -6.15
N ILE A 487 -36.88 -13.34 -6.09
CA ILE A 487 -36.60 -14.17 -4.92
C ILE A 487 -35.10 -14.45 -4.72
N LEU A 488 -34.29 -14.37 -5.78
CA LEU A 488 -32.86 -14.63 -5.70
C LEU A 488 -32.17 -13.51 -4.93
N ASP A 489 -32.59 -12.25 -5.11
CA ASP A 489 -32.10 -11.10 -4.37
C ASP A 489 -32.45 -11.17 -2.89
N ILE A 490 -33.70 -11.58 -2.59
CA ILE A 490 -34.11 -11.81 -1.20
C ILE A 490 -33.23 -12.88 -0.53
N ILE A 491 -32.88 -13.95 -1.24
CA ILE A 491 -32.02 -15.00 -0.70
C ILE A 491 -30.61 -14.46 -0.47
N GLN A 492 -30.06 -13.66 -1.37
CA GLN A 492 -28.75 -13.03 -1.19
C GLN A 492 -28.77 -12.06 0.00
N LEU A 493 -29.81 -11.21 0.10
CA LEU A 493 -29.96 -10.28 1.22
C LEU A 493 -30.05 -11.00 2.57
N VAL A 494 -30.78 -12.11 2.62
CA VAL A 494 -30.83 -12.97 3.83
C VAL A 494 -29.46 -13.53 4.18
N ASN A 495 -28.68 -13.97 3.17
CA ASN A 495 -27.34 -14.49 3.40
C ASN A 495 -26.38 -13.40 3.94
N ILE A 496 -26.47 -12.16 3.42
CA ILE A 496 -25.70 -11.02 3.93
C ILE A 496 -26.00 -10.77 5.42
N ILE A 497 -27.26 -10.84 5.81
CA ILE A 497 -27.70 -10.56 7.20
C ILE A 497 -27.33 -11.71 8.18
N LEU A 498 -27.19 -12.93 7.69
CA LEU A 498 -26.92 -14.11 8.53
C LEU A 498 -25.44 -14.46 8.66
N ASN A 499 -24.57 -13.88 7.84
CA ASN A 499 -23.12 -14.07 7.88
C ASN A 499 -22.44 -12.87 8.52
#